data_4ff64aa2417e791b43a06e3465283563
#
_entry.id   4ff64aa2417e791b43a06e3465283563
#
_cell.length_a   1.000
_cell.length_b   1.000
_cell.length_c   1.000
_cell.angle_alpha   90.00
_cell.angle_beta   90.00
_cell.angle_gamma   90.00
#
_symmetry.space_group_name_H-M   'P 1'
#
loop_
_entity.id
_entity.type
_entity.pdbx_description
1 polymer ?
#
loop_
_entity_poly.entity_id
_entity_poly.type
_entity_poly.pdbx_seq_one_letter_code
_entity_poly.pdbx_strand_id
1 'polypeptide(L)'
;MKFKLIQDILSYLGENFSKELSSNATGTRIHQYIKKETECYDPYYNQKKEGNEIALSLVPKVREILKEDDSLETYVKIAIVGNILDFGTFGLDTDFESMIYEGLQKELVINKIDEFEEALRKYDKVLYLVDNTVEIVFDKFLLEKIKEYDVDITVAVKEKPILNDACMKEALEAGLDEVANLITTGSDSVGVVESMISDEFKEILLDSPFVISKGMGNFEGLTEMNLEGQDIFVLLCTKCSSISKELGLEVGSHILTTL
;
A
#
# COMPACT_ATOMS: atom_id res chain seq x y z
N MET A 1 -16.69 -19.60 20.48
CA MET A 1 -16.47 -18.34 19.75
C MET A 1 -15.99 -18.59 18.32
N LYS A 2 -14.79 -19.14 18.06
CA LYS A 2 -14.21 -19.34 16.70
C LYS A 2 -15.16 -20.06 15.71
N PHE A 3 -15.80 -21.16 16.12
CA PHE A 3 -16.68 -21.95 15.23
C PHE A 3 -17.94 -21.16 14.82
N LYS A 4 -18.55 -20.45 15.78
CA LYS A 4 -19.72 -19.60 15.50
C LYS A 4 -19.36 -18.48 14.52
N LEU A 5 -18.22 -17.81 14.74
CA LEU A 5 -17.73 -16.74 13.87
C LEU A 5 -17.57 -17.22 12.42
N ILE A 6 -17.00 -18.43 12.22
CA ILE A 6 -16.87 -19.03 10.89
C ILE A 6 -18.23 -19.29 10.26
N GLN A 7 -19.20 -19.84 11.02
CA GLN A 7 -20.55 -20.08 10.52
C GLN A 7 -21.25 -18.79 10.10
N ASP A 8 -21.14 -17.75 10.92
CA ASP A 8 -21.76 -16.46 10.64
C ASP A 8 -21.16 -15.79 9.38
N ILE A 9 -19.83 -15.88 9.20
CA ILE A 9 -19.14 -15.40 7.97
C ILE A 9 -19.59 -16.19 6.74
N LEU A 10 -19.68 -17.52 6.84
CA LEU A 10 -20.16 -18.36 5.73
C LEU A 10 -21.60 -18.05 5.36
N SER A 11 -22.47 -17.82 6.35
CA SER A 11 -23.87 -17.41 6.11
C SER A 11 -23.92 -16.05 5.43
N TYR A 12 -23.15 -15.07 5.93
CA TYR A 12 -23.05 -13.74 5.32
C TYR A 12 -22.61 -13.82 3.84
N LEU A 13 -21.58 -14.61 3.54
CA LEU A 13 -21.11 -14.81 2.17
C LEU A 13 -22.17 -15.50 1.30
N GLY A 14 -22.85 -16.55 1.85
CA GLY A 14 -23.91 -17.26 1.11
C GLY A 14 -25.09 -16.37 0.72
N GLU A 15 -25.39 -15.35 1.52
CA GLU A 15 -26.51 -14.44 1.31
C GLU A 15 -26.13 -13.22 0.41
N ASN A 16 -24.86 -12.78 0.47
CA ASN A 16 -24.44 -11.50 -0.12
C ASN A 16 -23.46 -11.66 -1.28
N PHE A 17 -22.90 -12.85 -1.52
CA PHE A 17 -21.92 -13.03 -2.59
C PHE A 17 -22.58 -12.89 -3.97
N SER A 18 -22.12 -11.94 -4.75
CA SER A 18 -22.54 -11.74 -6.14
C SER A 18 -21.33 -11.39 -7.02
N LYS A 19 -21.53 -11.41 -8.34
CA LYS A 19 -20.45 -11.05 -9.28
C LYS A 19 -20.14 -9.55 -9.29
N GLU A 20 -21.09 -8.74 -8.83
CA GLU A 20 -20.96 -7.28 -8.74
C GLU A 20 -20.34 -6.85 -7.41
N LEU A 21 -20.08 -7.78 -6.50
CA LEU A 21 -19.54 -7.48 -5.19
C LEU A 21 -18.02 -7.31 -5.27
N SER A 22 -17.54 -6.10 -4.93
CA SER A 22 -16.12 -5.81 -4.82
C SER A 22 -15.44 -6.73 -3.78
N SER A 23 -14.29 -7.31 -4.16
CA SER A 23 -13.46 -8.13 -3.27
C SER A 23 -13.02 -7.34 -2.04
N ASN A 24 -12.63 -6.09 -2.24
CA ASN A 24 -12.20 -5.17 -1.17
C ASN A 24 -13.35 -4.86 -0.20
N ALA A 25 -14.53 -4.54 -0.71
CA ALA A 25 -15.70 -4.27 0.12
C ALA A 25 -16.11 -5.51 0.93
N THR A 26 -16.09 -6.70 0.30
CA THR A 26 -16.40 -7.95 0.98
C THR A 26 -15.41 -8.27 2.09
N GLY A 27 -14.12 -8.22 1.77
CA GLY A 27 -13.03 -8.43 2.74
C GLY A 27 -13.13 -7.46 3.91
N THR A 28 -13.37 -6.17 3.62
CA THR A 28 -13.56 -5.14 4.64
C THR A 28 -14.69 -5.49 5.60
N ARG A 29 -15.88 -5.84 5.09
CA ARG A 29 -17.04 -6.17 5.93
C ARG A 29 -16.79 -7.40 6.79
N ILE A 30 -16.10 -8.43 6.28
CA ILE A 30 -15.70 -9.61 7.04
C ILE A 30 -14.78 -9.21 8.20
N HIS A 31 -13.75 -8.40 7.95
CA HIS A 31 -12.84 -7.95 8.99
C HIS A 31 -13.50 -7.03 10.02
N GLN A 32 -14.39 -6.13 9.60
CA GLN A 32 -15.20 -5.32 10.50
C GLN A 32 -16.07 -6.20 11.40
N TYR A 33 -16.70 -7.24 10.83
CA TYR A 33 -17.48 -8.21 11.60
C TYR A 33 -16.62 -8.96 12.62
N ILE A 34 -15.44 -9.44 12.21
CA ILE A 34 -14.49 -10.11 13.12
C ILE A 34 -14.09 -9.18 14.28
N LYS A 35 -13.69 -7.94 14.00
CA LYS A 35 -13.33 -6.95 15.03
C LYS A 35 -14.46 -6.74 16.03
N LYS A 36 -15.69 -6.60 15.53
CA LYS A 36 -16.88 -6.41 16.36
C LYS A 36 -17.16 -7.60 17.26
N GLU A 37 -17.21 -8.81 16.72
CA GLU A 37 -17.57 -10.03 17.46
C GLU A 37 -16.47 -10.49 18.45
N THR A 38 -15.23 -10.11 18.17
CA THR A 38 -14.08 -10.41 19.06
C THR A 38 -13.76 -9.30 20.04
N GLU A 39 -14.45 -8.14 19.92
CA GLU A 39 -14.14 -6.92 20.66
C GLU A 39 -12.66 -6.50 20.55
N CYS A 40 -12.00 -6.88 19.44
CA CYS A 40 -10.61 -6.60 19.17
C CYS A 40 -10.51 -5.47 18.14
N TYR A 41 -10.07 -4.30 18.59
CA TYR A 41 -9.98 -3.11 17.73
C TYR A 41 -8.95 -3.26 16.62
N ASP A 42 -7.77 -3.83 16.94
CA ASP A 42 -6.70 -4.09 15.98
C ASP A 42 -6.14 -5.51 16.15
N PRO A 43 -6.67 -6.50 15.41
CA PRO A 43 -6.19 -7.88 15.49
C PRO A 43 -4.73 -8.07 15.05
N TYR A 44 -4.18 -7.12 14.28
CA TYR A 44 -2.83 -7.17 13.73
C TYR A 44 -1.81 -6.30 14.48
N TYR A 45 -2.22 -5.68 15.59
CA TYR A 45 -1.39 -4.73 16.34
C TYR A 45 0.03 -5.26 16.65
N ASN A 46 0.14 -6.47 17.20
CA ASN A 46 1.45 -7.04 17.54
C ASN A 46 2.31 -7.30 16.31
N GLN A 47 1.72 -7.83 15.24
CA GLN A 47 2.42 -8.09 13.98
C GLN A 47 2.89 -6.79 13.32
N LYS A 48 2.05 -5.75 13.30
CA LYS A 48 2.43 -4.42 12.81
C LYS A 48 3.59 -3.84 13.61
N LYS A 49 3.52 -3.93 14.94
CA LYS A 49 4.57 -3.41 15.81
C LYS A 49 5.91 -4.13 15.58
N GLU A 50 5.91 -5.47 15.63
CA GLU A 50 7.12 -6.27 15.42
C GLU A 50 7.70 -6.04 14.02
N GLY A 51 6.84 -6.03 12.98
CA GLY A 51 7.26 -5.76 11.62
C GLY A 51 7.87 -4.37 11.45
N ASN A 52 7.27 -3.36 12.08
CA ASN A 52 7.77 -1.98 12.02
C ASN A 52 9.16 -1.84 12.70
N GLU A 53 9.36 -2.49 13.86
CA GLU A 53 10.65 -2.52 14.54
C GLU A 53 11.74 -3.15 13.64
N ILE A 54 11.41 -4.24 12.94
CA ILE A 54 12.33 -4.90 11.99
C ILE A 54 12.60 -3.97 10.80
N ALA A 55 11.58 -3.39 10.18
CA ALA A 55 11.75 -2.47 9.05
C ALA A 55 12.64 -1.28 9.40
N LEU A 56 12.43 -0.67 10.57
CA LEU A 56 13.26 0.43 11.07
C LEU A 56 14.72 -0.01 11.27
N SER A 57 14.97 -1.25 11.70
CA SER A 57 16.34 -1.78 11.85
C SER A 57 17.09 -1.93 10.51
N LEU A 58 16.35 -2.05 9.40
CA LEU A 58 16.90 -2.17 8.04
C LEU A 58 17.20 -0.81 7.38
N VAL A 59 16.71 0.29 7.95
CA VAL A 59 16.93 1.65 7.41
C VAL A 59 18.40 1.98 7.15
N PRO A 60 19.37 1.69 8.06
CA PRO A 60 20.78 1.97 7.79
C PRO A 60 21.30 1.23 6.55
N LYS A 61 20.83 0.00 6.34
CA LYS A 61 21.22 -0.82 5.19
C LYS A 61 20.68 -0.29 3.87
N VAL A 62 19.41 0.11 3.86
CA VAL A 62 18.79 0.74 2.67
C VAL A 62 19.53 2.04 2.32
N ARG A 63 19.91 2.84 3.31
CA ARG A 63 20.70 4.05 3.08
C ARG A 63 22.10 3.77 2.51
N GLU A 64 22.72 2.64 2.84
CA GLU A 64 23.98 2.22 2.19
C GLU A 64 23.77 1.90 0.71
N ILE A 65 22.72 1.14 0.38
CA ILE A 65 22.36 0.82 -1.00
C ILE A 65 22.11 2.10 -1.81
N LEU A 66 21.35 3.05 -1.26
CA LEU A 66 21.05 4.32 -1.92
C LEU A 66 22.26 5.23 -2.12
N LYS A 67 23.36 5.05 -1.36
CA LYS A 67 24.62 5.75 -1.62
C LYS A 67 25.35 5.19 -2.83
N GLU A 68 25.14 3.92 -3.15
CA GLU A 68 25.75 3.26 -4.31
C GLU A 68 24.95 3.51 -5.59
N ASP A 69 23.62 3.59 -5.49
CA ASP A 69 22.72 3.88 -6.61
C ASP A 69 21.57 4.81 -6.16
N ASP A 70 21.72 6.11 -6.48
CA ASP A 70 20.76 7.19 -6.19
C ASP A 70 19.73 7.40 -7.32
N SER A 71 19.53 6.41 -8.20
CA SER A 71 18.55 6.50 -9.28
C SER A 71 17.11 6.43 -8.77
N LEU A 72 16.19 7.17 -9.39
CA LEU A 72 14.76 7.14 -9.06
C LEU A 72 14.21 5.70 -9.14
N GLU A 73 14.69 4.87 -10.08
CA GLU A 73 14.30 3.47 -10.20
C GLU A 73 14.65 2.66 -8.96
N THR A 74 15.81 2.89 -8.34
CA THR A 74 16.22 2.20 -7.10
C THR A 74 15.30 2.56 -5.94
N TYR A 75 14.90 3.83 -5.79
CA TYR A 75 13.92 4.24 -4.78
C TYR A 75 12.55 3.60 -5.02
N VAL A 76 12.08 3.54 -6.26
CA VAL A 76 10.83 2.84 -6.62
C VAL A 76 10.92 1.36 -6.28
N LYS A 77 12.02 0.70 -6.62
CA LYS A 77 12.24 -0.72 -6.27
C LYS A 77 12.25 -0.95 -4.76
N ILE A 78 12.89 -0.07 -3.98
CA ILE A 78 12.88 -0.13 -2.50
C ILE A 78 11.44 -0.05 -1.98
N ALA A 79 10.64 0.89 -2.47
CA ALA A 79 9.25 1.04 -2.09
C ALA A 79 8.41 -0.20 -2.45
N ILE A 80 8.67 -0.86 -3.60
CA ILE A 80 7.99 -2.10 -4.00
C ILE A 80 8.44 -3.27 -3.12
N VAL A 81 9.74 -3.38 -2.81
CA VAL A 81 10.29 -4.45 -1.97
C VAL A 81 9.72 -4.38 -0.55
N GLY A 82 9.52 -3.19 0.00
CA GLY A 82 8.83 -3.00 1.27
C GLY A 82 7.48 -3.72 1.35
N ASN A 83 6.73 -3.76 0.25
CA ASN A 83 5.44 -4.46 0.15
C ASN A 83 5.57 -6.00 0.15
N ILE A 84 6.76 -6.54 -0.14
CA ILE A 84 7.02 -8.00 -0.11
C ILE A 84 7.29 -8.47 1.31
N LEU A 85 7.85 -7.60 2.16
CA LEU A 85 8.21 -7.90 3.53
C LEU A 85 6.93 -8.04 4.40
N ASP A 86 6.17 -9.11 4.15
CA ASP A 86 4.99 -9.46 4.94
C ASP A 86 5.41 -10.28 6.17
N PHE A 87 5.76 -9.58 7.24
CA PHE A 87 6.21 -10.18 8.50
C PHE A 87 5.16 -11.07 9.18
N GLY A 88 3.90 -11.01 8.74
CA GLY A 88 2.86 -11.93 9.20
C GLY A 88 3.03 -13.36 8.69
N THR A 89 3.73 -13.53 7.56
CA THR A 89 3.98 -14.82 6.91
C THR A 89 5.39 -15.36 7.13
N PHE A 90 6.36 -14.48 7.45
CA PHE A 90 7.75 -14.86 7.66
C PHE A 90 8.07 -15.01 9.15
N GLY A 91 8.85 -16.04 9.50
CA GLY A 91 9.33 -16.24 10.89
C GLY A 91 10.47 -15.26 11.24
N LEU A 92 10.76 -15.16 12.55
CA LEU A 92 11.83 -14.31 13.09
C LEU A 92 13.25 -14.68 12.58
N ASP A 93 13.43 -15.88 12.02
CA ASP A 93 14.70 -16.35 11.46
C ASP A 93 14.89 -15.98 9.98
N THR A 94 14.03 -15.13 9.43
CA THR A 94 14.09 -14.72 8.01
C THR A 94 15.21 -13.72 7.78
N ASP A 95 16.03 -13.96 6.76
CA ASP A 95 17.07 -13.03 6.31
C ASP A 95 16.46 -11.91 5.45
N PHE A 96 15.95 -10.89 6.12
CA PHE A 96 15.32 -9.75 5.47
C PHE A 96 16.29 -8.91 4.64
N GLU A 97 17.59 -8.87 5.02
CA GLU A 97 18.61 -8.18 4.21
C GLU A 97 18.75 -8.85 2.84
N SER A 98 18.89 -10.17 2.82
CA SER A 98 18.95 -10.92 1.55
C SER A 98 17.70 -10.71 0.70
N MET A 99 16.50 -10.67 1.31
CA MET A 99 15.25 -10.40 0.58
C MET A 99 15.23 -9.01 -0.08
N ILE A 100 15.75 -7.98 0.61
CA ILE A 100 15.89 -6.65 0.02
C ILE A 100 16.82 -6.70 -1.18
N TYR A 101 18.01 -7.26 -1.04
CA TYR A 101 18.96 -7.38 -2.15
C TYR A 101 18.41 -8.17 -3.33
N GLU A 102 17.80 -9.32 -3.08
CA GLU A 102 17.17 -10.13 -4.14
C GLU A 102 16.02 -9.37 -4.83
N GLY A 103 15.23 -8.64 -4.04
CA GLY A 103 14.14 -7.81 -4.57
C GLY A 103 14.66 -6.69 -5.47
N LEU A 104 15.76 -6.04 -5.10
CA LEU A 104 16.38 -4.97 -5.90
C LEU A 104 17.04 -5.48 -7.20
N GLN A 105 17.50 -6.75 -7.24
CA GLN A 105 18.03 -7.35 -8.46
C GLN A 105 16.93 -7.68 -9.48
N LYS A 106 15.67 -7.73 -9.06
CA LYS A 106 14.57 -7.94 -10.00
C LYS A 106 14.35 -6.70 -10.86
N GLU A 107 14.13 -6.94 -12.15
CA GLU A 107 13.70 -5.89 -13.05
C GLU A 107 12.24 -5.52 -12.82
N LEU A 108 11.87 -4.28 -13.10
CA LEU A 108 10.48 -3.89 -13.22
C LEU A 108 9.93 -4.47 -14.53
N VAL A 109 9.05 -5.48 -14.43
CA VAL A 109 8.49 -6.16 -15.61
C VAL A 109 7.62 -5.21 -16.44
N ILE A 110 6.92 -4.29 -15.78
CA ILE A 110 6.38 -3.09 -16.40
C ILE A 110 7.14 -1.92 -15.76
N ASN A 111 7.85 -1.18 -16.57
CA ASN A 111 8.71 -0.10 -16.13
C ASN A 111 8.31 1.23 -16.80
N LYS A 112 7.59 2.05 -16.08
CA LYS A 112 7.15 3.39 -16.47
C LYS A 112 7.96 4.48 -15.76
N ILE A 113 9.28 4.24 -15.53
CA ILE A 113 10.10 5.17 -14.75
C ILE A 113 10.27 6.52 -15.43
N ASP A 114 10.40 6.53 -16.77
CA ASP A 114 10.56 7.77 -17.52
C ASP A 114 9.28 8.62 -17.44
N GLU A 115 8.12 8.00 -17.64
CA GLU A 115 6.81 8.67 -17.52
C GLU A 115 6.55 9.13 -16.08
N PHE A 116 7.00 8.36 -15.09
CA PHE A 116 6.92 8.74 -13.68
C PHE A 116 7.77 9.96 -13.37
N GLU A 117 9.00 10.00 -13.86
CA GLU A 117 9.89 11.16 -13.70
C GLU A 117 9.33 12.40 -14.42
N GLU A 118 8.74 12.23 -15.61
CA GLU A 118 8.05 13.31 -16.32
C GLU A 118 6.87 13.86 -15.49
N ALA A 119 6.08 12.98 -14.86
CA ALA A 119 4.98 13.40 -13.98
C ALA A 119 5.49 14.17 -12.76
N LEU A 120 6.58 13.71 -12.12
CA LEU A 120 7.22 14.44 -10.99
C LEU A 120 7.72 15.84 -11.39
N ARG A 121 8.13 16.04 -12.65
CA ARG A 121 8.52 17.35 -13.17
C ARG A 121 7.35 18.22 -13.61
N LYS A 122 6.22 17.61 -13.94
CA LYS A 122 5.02 18.27 -14.47
C LYS A 122 4.12 18.83 -13.36
N TYR A 123 3.99 18.11 -12.26
CA TYR A 123 3.04 18.43 -11.20
C TYR A 123 3.75 18.98 -9.96
N ASP A 124 3.13 19.97 -9.31
CA ASP A 124 3.59 20.58 -8.07
C ASP A 124 3.02 19.87 -6.81
N LYS A 125 2.09 18.93 -7.00
CA LYS A 125 1.44 18.18 -5.91
C LYS A 125 1.23 16.74 -6.30
N VAL A 126 1.32 15.85 -5.31
CA VAL A 126 1.01 14.43 -5.45
C VAL A 126 0.22 13.90 -4.26
N LEU A 127 -0.77 13.07 -4.53
CA LEU A 127 -1.44 12.26 -3.53
C LEU A 127 -0.81 10.86 -3.53
N TYR A 128 -0.26 10.45 -2.39
CA TYR A 128 0.38 9.16 -2.20
C TYR A 128 -0.49 8.25 -1.34
N LEU A 129 -1.00 7.16 -1.90
CA LEU A 129 -1.83 6.18 -1.21
C LEU A 129 -0.94 5.04 -0.72
N VAL A 130 -0.70 4.98 0.59
CA VAL A 130 0.08 3.90 1.20
C VAL A 130 -0.73 2.61 1.33
N ASP A 131 -0.05 1.50 1.57
CA ASP A 131 -0.63 0.18 1.82
C ASP A 131 -0.25 -0.29 3.24
N ASN A 132 0.73 -1.15 3.40
CA ASN A 132 1.04 -1.81 4.67
C ASN A 132 1.91 -0.97 5.62
N THR A 133 1.74 -1.19 6.94
CA THR A 133 2.49 -0.53 8.01
C THR A 133 4.01 -0.65 7.86
N VAL A 134 4.49 -1.85 7.55
CA VAL A 134 5.93 -2.10 7.40
C VAL A 134 6.50 -1.41 6.15
N GLU A 135 5.73 -1.41 5.09
CA GLU A 135 6.09 -0.84 3.80
C GLU A 135 6.36 0.66 3.87
N ILE A 136 5.60 1.40 4.68
CA ILE A 136 5.73 2.87 4.77
C ILE A 136 7.09 3.33 5.27
N VAL A 137 7.85 2.48 5.98
CA VAL A 137 9.24 2.77 6.37
C VAL A 137 10.14 2.87 5.14
N PHE A 138 9.87 2.06 4.12
CA PHE A 138 10.60 2.06 2.84
C PHE A 138 10.02 3.10 1.87
N ASP A 139 8.73 3.35 1.93
CA ASP A 139 8.09 4.44 1.18
C ASP A 139 8.69 5.80 1.54
N LYS A 140 9.10 6.01 2.79
CA LYS A 140 9.76 7.26 3.21
C LYS A 140 10.96 7.62 2.34
N PHE A 141 11.75 6.63 1.91
CA PHE A 141 12.89 6.89 1.01
C PHE A 141 12.42 7.44 -0.35
N LEU A 142 11.37 6.84 -0.93
CA LEU A 142 10.81 7.35 -2.18
C LEU A 142 10.20 8.75 -2.00
N LEU A 143 9.52 9.00 -0.89
CA LEU A 143 8.98 10.32 -0.57
C LEU A 143 10.11 11.37 -0.41
N GLU A 144 11.22 11.01 0.25
CA GLU A 144 12.43 11.85 0.34
C GLU A 144 12.95 12.18 -1.07
N LYS A 145 12.99 11.21 -1.99
CA LYS A 145 13.42 11.38 -3.38
C LYS A 145 12.45 12.25 -4.20
N ILE A 146 11.15 12.07 -4.04
CA ILE A 146 10.12 12.87 -4.70
C ILE A 146 10.24 14.36 -4.31
N LYS A 147 10.59 14.66 -3.06
CA LYS A 147 10.81 16.07 -2.62
C LYS A 147 11.94 16.78 -3.37
N GLU A 148 12.89 16.06 -3.95
CA GLU A 148 13.96 16.69 -4.77
C GLU A 148 13.41 17.33 -6.07
N TYR A 149 12.17 16.99 -6.46
CA TYR A 149 11.46 17.56 -7.62
C TYR A 149 10.56 18.75 -7.25
N ASP A 150 10.67 19.30 -6.02
CA ASP A 150 9.84 20.40 -5.52
C ASP A 150 8.32 20.11 -5.52
N VAL A 151 7.95 18.83 -5.30
CA VAL A 151 6.55 18.37 -5.25
C VAL A 151 6.04 18.38 -3.82
N ASP A 152 4.88 18.99 -3.59
CA ASP A 152 4.14 18.92 -2.32
C ASP A 152 3.47 17.55 -2.19
N ILE A 153 3.83 16.79 -1.17
CA ILE A 153 3.35 15.43 -0.98
C ILE A 153 2.26 15.38 0.08
N THR A 154 1.12 14.78 -0.27
CA THR A 154 0.08 14.40 0.68
C THR A 154 0.00 12.87 0.73
N VAL A 155 0.21 12.29 1.90
CA VAL A 155 0.11 10.84 2.15
C VAL A 155 -1.21 10.52 2.79
N ALA A 156 -1.96 9.60 2.20
CA ALA A 156 -3.23 9.10 2.74
C ALA A 156 -3.04 7.73 3.40
N VAL A 157 -3.43 7.64 4.67
CA VAL A 157 -3.43 6.43 5.50
C VAL A 157 -4.85 6.02 5.88
N LYS A 158 -5.05 4.82 6.43
CA LYS A 158 -6.37 4.40 6.92
C LYS A 158 -6.78 5.18 8.18
N GLU A 159 -8.06 5.45 8.30
CA GLU A 159 -8.63 6.10 9.50
C GLU A 159 -8.60 5.17 10.71
N LYS A 160 -8.86 3.88 10.52
CA LYS A 160 -8.90 2.85 11.55
C LYS A 160 -8.19 1.59 11.08
N PRO A 161 -7.68 0.77 12.00
CA PRO A 161 -6.99 -0.47 11.65
C PRO A 161 -7.83 -1.40 10.78
N ILE A 162 -7.24 -1.86 9.70
CA ILE A 162 -7.72 -2.93 8.84
C ILE A 162 -6.51 -3.76 8.40
N LEU A 163 -6.54 -5.07 8.61
CA LEU A 163 -5.40 -5.93 8.33
C LEU A 163 -4.09 -5.34 8.91
N ASN A 164 -3.04 -5.33 8.13
CA ASN A 164 -1.74 -4.72 8.44
C ASN A 164 -1.54 -3.36 7.75
N ASP A 165 -2.61 -2.74 7.23
CA ASP A 165 -2.54 -1.42 6.60
C ASP A 165 -2.09 -0.34 7.59
N ALA A 166 -1.42 0.68 7.07
CA ALA A 166 -0.92 1.79 7.84
C ALA A 166 -2.04 2.76 8.25
N CYS A 167 -2.05 3.14 9.54
CA CYS A 167 -2.87 4.21 10.07
C CYS A 167 -1.98 5.40 10.48
N MET A 168 -2.60 6.48 10.93
CA MET A 168 -1.92 7.71 11.34
C MET A 168 -0.79 7.46 12.36
N LYS A 169 -1.05 6.57 13.33
CA LYS A 169 -0.05 6.23 14.36
C LYS A 169 1.22 5.66 13.76
N GLU A 170 1.10 4.66 12.89
CA GLU A 170 2.23 4.00 12.26
C GLU A 170 2.96 4.94 11.29
N ALA A 171 2.23 5.82 10.59
CA ALA A 171 2.83 6.83 9.72
C ALA A 171 3.70 7.83 10.49
N LEU A 172 3.24 8.28 11.68
CA LEU A 172 4.02 9.14 12.57
C LEU A 172 5.24 8.40 13.15
N GLU A 173 5.08 7.13 13.55
CA GLU A 173 6.19 6.30 14.04
C GLU A 173 7.27 6.07 12.97
N ALA A 174 6.88 5.98 11.71
CA ALA A 174 7.81 5.91 10.57
C ALA A 174 8.40 7.28 10.18
N GLY A 175 7.88 8.38 10.74
CA GLY A 175 8.32 9.74 10.47
C GLY A 175 7.91 10.25 9.09
N LEU A 176 6.75 9.83 8.56
CA LEU A 176 6.26 10.31 7.27
C LEU A 176 5.84 11.79 7.32
N ASP A 177 5.47 12.30 8.49
CA ASP A 177 5.17 13.71 8.74
C ASP A 177 6.37 14.66 8.56
N GLU A 178 7.59 14.13 8.57
CA GLU A 178 8.80 14.90 8.27
C GLU A 178 8.94 15.24 6.77
N VAL A 179 8.27 14.45 5.91
CA VAL A 179 8.43 14.51 4.45
C VAL A 179 7.14 14.80 3.69
N ALA A 180 5.97 14.67 4.32
CA ALA A 180 4.66 14.82 3.68
C ALA A 180 3.59 15.34 4.63
N ASN A 181 2.50 15.90 4.08
CA ASN A 181 1.28 16.12 4.82
C ASN A 181 0.52 14.80 4.97
N LEU A 182 0.07 14.48 6.19
CA LEU A 182 -0.66 13.25 6.45
C LEU A 182 -2.17 13.52 6.53
N ILE A 183 -2.93 12.72 5.80
CA ILE A 183 -4.40 12.70 5.88
C ILE A 183 -4.89 11.27 6.06
N THR A 184 -6.17 11.09 6.37
CA THR A 184 -6.79 9.77 6.40
C THR A 184 -7.79 9.59 5.25
N THR A 185 -8.03 8.34 4.86
CA THR A 185 -9.09 8.00 3.90
C THR A 185 -10.50 8.10 4.49
N GLY A 186 -10.61 8.37 5.80
CA GLY A 186 -11.89 8.33 6.53
C GLY A 186 -12.49 6.92 6.64
N SER A 187 -11.72 5.87 6.31
CA SER A 187 -12.21 4.50 6.21
C SER A 187 -11.23 3.50 6.85
N ASP A 188 -11.78 2.33 7.24
CA ASP A 188 -11.04 1.11 7.54
C ASP A 188 -11.27 0.06 6.44
N SER A 189 -11.35 0.49 5.17
CA SER A 189 -11.48 -0.42 4.03
C SER A 189 -10.13 -0.98 3.58
N VAL A 190 -10.15 -2.23 3.11
CA VAL A 190 -9.05 -2.82 2.35
C VAL A 190 -8.94 -2.08 1.03
N GLY A 191 -7.80 -1.49 0.72
CA GLY A 191 -7.67 -0.62 -0.45
C GLY A 191 -8.57 0.63 -0.39
N VAL A 192 -8.84 1.23 -1.54
CA VAL A 192 -9.79 2.33 -1.70
C VAL A 192 -11.13 1.76 -2.16
N VAL A 193 -12.17 1.85 -1.30
CA VAL A 193 -13.53 1.46 -1.66
C VAL A 193 -14.39 2.71 -1.70
N GLU A 194 -14.82 3.13 -2.89
CA GLU A 194 -15.49 4.41 -3.13
C GLU A 194 -16.68 4.68 -2.18
N SER A 195 -17.46 3.66 -1.87
CA SER A 195 -18.63 3.76 -0.98
C SER A 195 -18.30 3.76 0.52
N MET A 196 -17.03 3.60 0.89
CA MET A 196 -16.58 3.49 2.29
C MET A 196 -15.60 4.59 2.71
N ILE A 197 -14.92 5.25 1.77
CA ILE A 197 -14.08 6.42 2.06
C ILE A 197 -14.93 7.62 2.43
N SER A 198 -14.35 8.60 3.14
CA SER A 198 -15.05 9.84 3.46
C SER A 198 -15.27 10.71 2.21
N ASP A 199 -16.33 11.54 2.23
CA ASP A 199 -16.59 12.50 1.15
C ASP A 199 -15.41 13.47 0.97
N GLU A 200 -14.80 13.92 2.09
CA GLU A 200 -13.61 14.79 2.08
C GLU A 200 -12.43 14.12 1.35
N PHE A 201 -12.12 12.87 1.67
CA PHE A 201 -11.03 12.16 0.99
C PHE A 201 -11.36 11.89 -0.47
N LYS A 202 -12.61 11.57 -0.76
CA LYS A 202 -13.09 11.36 -2.14
C LYS A 202 -12.89 12.63 -2.99
N GLU A 203 -13.22 13.81 -2.48
CA GLU A 203 -12.97 15.08 -3.15
C GLU A 203 -11.47 15.28 -3.40
N ILE A 204 -10.62 15.06 -2.37
CA ILE A 204 -9.16 15.16 -2.52
C ILE A 204 -8.64 14.20 -3.60
N LEU A 205 -9.10 12.96 -3.62
CA LEU A 205 -8.69 11.96 -4.61
C LEU A 205 -9.11 12.38 -6.03
N LEU A 206 -10.35 12.81 -6.21
CA LEU A 206 -10.88 13.22 -7.52
C LEU A 206 -10.23 14.51 -8.05
N ASP A 207 -9.84 15.43 -7.16
CA ASP A 207 -9.18 16.68 -7.52
C ASP A 207 -7.65 16.56 -7.68
N SER A 208 -7.07 15.39 -7.37
CA SER A 208 -5.62 15.15 -7.46
C SER A 208 -5.23 14.76 -8.89
N PRO A 209 -4.55 15.63 -9.65
CA PRO A 209 -4.18 15.32 -11.04
C PRO A 209 -3.06 14.28 -11.13
N PHE A 210 -2.29 14.08 -10.05
CA PHE A 210 -1.22 13.12 -9.95
C PHE A 210 -1.36 12.29 -8.67
N VAL A 211 -1.45 10.96 -8.82
CA VAL A 211 -1.62 10.01 -7.74
C VAL A 211 -0.57 8.91 -7.84
N ILE A 212 0.03 8.56 -6.71
CA ILE A 212 0.88 7.38 -6.57
C ILE A 212 0.15 6.40 -5.65
N SER A 213 -0.07 5.18 -6.12
CA SER A 213 -0.82 4.15 -5.42
C SER A 213 0.07 2.95 -5.11
N LYS A 214 0.07 2.52 -3.84
CA LYS A 214 0.81 1.35 -3.37
C LYS A 214 -0.12 0.16 -3.17
N GLY A 215 0.40 -1.00 -3.60
CA GLY A 215 -0.19 -2.29 -3.30
C GLY A 215 -1.40 -2.69 -4.16
N MET A 216 -1.74 -3.97 -4.08
CA MET A 216 -2.82 -4.55 -4.91
C MET A 216 -4.20 -4.10 -4.46
N GLY A 217 -4.45 -3.93 -3.17
CA GLY A 217 -5.76 -3.51 -2.66
C GLY A 217 -6.16 -2.12 -3.15
N ASN A 218 -5.23 -1.16 -3.16
CA ASN A 218 -5.49 0.16 -3.72
C ASN A 218 -5.67 0.08 -5.25
N PHE A 219 -4.85 -0.71 -5.95
CA PHE A 219 -5.01 -0.95 -7.40
C PHE A 219 -6.42 -1.45 -7.74
N GLU A 220 -6.89 -2.53 -7.08
CA GLU A 220 -8.24 -3.07 -7.28
C GLU A 220 -9.31 -2.00 -7.06
N GLY A 221 -9.22 -1.26 -5.95
CA GLY A 221 -10.22 -0.25 -5.61
C GLY A 221 -10.25 0.92 -6.59
N LEU A 222 -9.08 1.39 -7.05
CA LEU A 222 -9.01 2.49 -8.01
C LEU A 222 -9.51 2.08 -9.40
N THR A 223 -9.32 0.82 -9.84
CA THR A 223 -9.89 0.31 -11.11
C THR A 223 -11.41 0.28 -11.13
N GLU A 224 -12.06 0.24 -9.96
CA GLU A 224 -13.52 0.30 -9.82
C GLU A 224 -14.09 1.74 -9.85
N MET A 225 -13.23 2.76 -9.83
CA MET A 225 -13.62 4.18 -9.78
C MET A 225 -13.50 4.85 -11.16
N ASN A 226 -14.27 5.91 -11.37
CA ASN A 226 -14.08 6.77 -12.55
C ASN A 226 -13.05 7.88 -12.22
N LEU A 227 -11.82 7.69 -12.68
CA LEU A 227 -10.66 8.56 -12.40
C LEU A 227 -10.08 9.13 -13.73
N GLU A 228 -10.95 9.55 -14.64
CA GLU A 228 -10.53 10.06 -15.95
C GLU A 228 -9.72 11.37 -15.83
N GLY A 229 -8.62 11.43 -16.55
CA GLY A 229 -7.80 12.65 -16.69
C GLY A 229 -6.74 12.83 -15.59
N GLN A 230 -6.55 11.83 -14.74
CA GLN A 230 -5.51 11.80 -13.73
C GLN A 230 -4.33 10.94 -14.19
N ASP A 231 -3.10 11.36 -13.88
CA ASP A 231 -1.92 10.53 -14.03
C ASP A 231 -1.77 9.68 -12.74
N ILE A 232 -2.17 8.41 -12.79
CA ILE A 232 -2.13 7.50 -11.64
C ILE A 232 -1.05 6.46 -11.86
N PHE A 233 0.00 6.50 -11.04
CA PHE A 233 1.06 5.51 -11.05
C PHE A 233 0.85 4.49 -9.94
N VAL A 234 1.00 3.22 -10.30
CA VAL A 234 0.82 2.09 -9.38
C VAL A 234 2.13 1.36 -9.19
N LEU A 235 2.54 1.24 -7.92
CA LEU A 235 3.73 0.53 -7.49
C LEU A 235 3.28 -0.72 -6.72
N LEU A 236 3.51 -1.90 -7.26
CA LEU A 236 3.15 -3.14 -6.58
C LEU A 236 4.04 -4.33 -6.97
N CYS A 237 4.02 -5.34 -6.11
CA CYS A 237 4.42 -6.70 -6.43
C CYS A 237 3.15 -7.55 -6.60
N THR A 238 3.05 -8.30 -7.69
CA THR A 238 1.91 -9.20 -7.90
C THR A 238 2.00 -10.39 -6.94
N LYS A 239 1.04 -10.53 -6.01
CA LYS A 239 1.03 -11.58 -4.98
C LYS A 239 -0.03 -12.65 -5.22
N CYS A 240 -1.02 -12.38 -6.06
CA CYS A 240 -2.10 -13.31 -6.34
C CYS A 240 -2.28 -13.58 -7.83
N SER A 241 -2.84 -14.75 -8.13
CA SER A 241 -3.06 -15.18 -9.53
C SER A 241 -4.12 -14.36 -10.27
N SER A 242 -5.04 -13.68 -9.58
CA SER A 242 -6.08 -12.87 -10.21
C SER A 242 -5.47 -11.61 -10.81
N ILE A 243 -4.78 -10.82 -10.02
CA ILE A 243 -4.11 -9.59 -10.47
C ILE A 243 -3.01 -9.90 -11.49
N SER A 244 -2.23 -10.98 -11.27
CA SER A 244 -1.20 -11.39 -12.24
C SER A 244 -1.80 -11.70 -13.60
N LYS A 245 -2.94 -12.41 -13.66
CA LYS A 245 -3.63 -12.72 -14.92
C LYS A 245 -4.23 -11.48 -15.59
N GLU A 246 -4.82 -10.59 -14.81
CA GLU A 246 -5.37 -9.33 -15.31
C GLU A 246 -4.31 -8.47 -15.97
N LEU A 247 -3.14 -8.38 -15.36
CA LEU A 247 -1.99 -7.65 -15.89
C LEU A 247 -1.18 -8.44 -16.95
N GLY A 248 -1.48 -9.72 -17.17
CA GLY A 248 -0.72 -10.59 -18.07
C GLY A 248 0.67 -10.95 -17.56
N LEU A 249 0.88 -11.00 -16.25
CA LEU A 249 2.16 -11.17 -15.57
C LEU A 249 2.21 -12.45 -14.74
N GLU A 250 3.42 -12.82 -14.31
CA GLU A 250 3.63 -13.87 -13.32
C GLU A 250 3.48 -13.34 -11.89
N VAL A 251 3.12 -14.24 -10.95
CA VAL A 251 3.15 -13.92 -9.52
C VAL A 251 4.58 -13.61 -9.07
N GLY A 252 4.78 -12.55 -8.31
CA GLY A 252 6.08 -12.07 -7.86
C GLY A 252 6.72 -11.04 -8.80
N SER A 253 6.00 -10.59 -9.83
CA SER A 253 6.45 -9.50 -10.72
C SER A 253 6.41 -8.17 -10.00
N HIS A 254 7.49 -7.39 -10.12
CA HIS A 254 7.57 -6.00 -9.67
C HIS A 254 7.16 -5.08 -10.81
N ILE A 255 6.28 -4.14 -10.55
CA ILE A 255 5.81 -3.21 -11.57
C ILE A 255 5.72 -1.77 -11.08
N LEU A 256 6.03 -0.87 -11.98
CA LEU A 256 5.63 0.53 -12.00
C LEU A 256 4.83 0.74 -13.28
N THR A 257 3.52 0.92 -13.13
CA THR A 257 2.58 1.06 -14.25
C THR A 257 1.65 2.25 -14.04
N THR A 258 0.88 2.61 -15.04
CA THR A 258 -0.24 3.55 -14.92
C THR A 258 -1.56 2.80 -14.90
N LEU A 259 -2.57 3.40 -14.27
CA LEU A 259 -3.93 2.89 -14.25
C LEU A 259 -4.62 3.17 -15.57
#